data_bfee306b232b8aeb0c08c3bdeca16c92
#
_entry.id   bfee306b232b8aeb0c08c3bdeca16c92
#
_cell.length_a   1.000
_cell.length_b   1.000
_cell.length_c   1.000
_cell.angle_alpha   90.00
_cell.angle_beta   90.00
_cell.angle_gamma   90.00
#
_symmetry.space_group_name_H-M   'P 1'
#
loop_
_entity.id
_entity.type
_entity.pdbx_description
1 polymer ?
#
loop_
_entity_poly.entity_id
_entity_poly.type
_entity_poly.pdbx_seq_one_letter_code
_entity_poly.pdbx_strand_id
1 'polypeptide(L)'
;MRLETALYSSSQGLHTHGNAISVVGDNISNASTTGFKSERVDFSDLMPEGYELAQSSVLGSAGSGSLITDVKTMYEGGTIEYTGRSLDTGIDGNGFFILSDGNTNYYSRAGDFQVRKDGTVINNNGLALQGYLKDSTTLSDISVAGLLSSSGKETTQMALTGNVTSETPITTVLDNPTTFKEINEAASFIAGDINFYDSLGARHSMILAFYKTGVNEYKAIGYTNGSGVGKEEGGPVKVSDAVTLKFKEDGTLSDESKANAKINVNMNYTNGANAGNFTIDVSNFTQYASVSYISLADQDGYSASSVKDYEFSGDGNFYAIMEDDTRVFVANVPLADAIDRQTFKRVGDSLYQYRGDSANIRIESSGTKGLGELKTASLEYSNVDIADEFVSMILYQRAYQANSQVFNVTGTLSENTIAMIRN
;
A
#
# COMPACT_ATOMS: atom_id res chain seq x y z
N MET A 1 36.14 46.65 21.69
CA MET A 1 35.90 45.84 20.48
C MET A 1 36.07 44.32 20.72
N ARG A 2 37.20 43.79 21.19
CA ARG A 2 37.34 42.35 21.42
C ARG A 2 36.42 41.77 22.51
N LEU A 3 36.08 42.55 23.53
CA LEU A 3 35.17 42.10 24.61
C LEU A 3 33.72 42.00 24.14
N GLU A 4 33.26 42.96 23.35
CA GLU A 4 31.92 42.97 22.75
C GLU A 4 31.74 41.78 21.77
N THR A 5 32.77 41.49 20.95
CA THR A 5 32.74 40.34 20.06
C THR A 5 32.65 39.03 20.82
N ALA A 6 33.37 38.87 21.95
CA ALA A 6 33.31 37.68 22.79
C ALA A 6 31.92 37.56 23.49
N LEU A 7 31.34 38.67 23.93
CA LEU A 7 29.99 38.71 24.49
C LEU A 7 28.93 38.27 23.45
N TYR A 8 29.02 38.84 22.24
CA TYR A 8 28.12 38.55 21.14
C TYR A 8 28.26 37.05 20.71
N SER A 9 29.48 36.57 20.48
CA SER A 9 29.78 35.20 20.09
C SER A 9 29.28 34.17 21.12
N SER A 10 29.48 34.46 22.43
CA SER A 10 28.99 33.59 23.50
C SER A 10 27.48 33.62 23.63
N SER A 11 26.82 34.79 23.47
CA SER A 11 25.36 34.91 23.42
C SER A 11 24.77 34.12 22.26
N GLN A 12 25.38 34.22 21.09
CA GLN A 12 24.96 33.47 19.91
C GLN A 12 25.16 31.95 20.10
N GLY A 13 26.28 31.53 20.71
CA GLY A 13 26.52 30.14 21.08
C GLY A 13 25.50 29.60 22.08
N LEU A 14 25.05 30.37 23.04
CA LEU A 14 23.97 30.01 23.96
C LEU A 14 22.66 29.74 23.20
N HIS A 15 22.28 30.64 22.31
CA HIS A 15 21.07 30.53 21.51
C HIS A 15 21.10 29.30 20.62
N THR A 16 22.21 29.07 19.93
CA THR A 16 22.43 28.02 18.98
C THR A 16 22.40 26.65 19.67
N HIS A 17 23.16 26.45 20.75
CA HIS A 17 23.18 25.20 21.49
C HIS A 17 21.88 24.96 22.28
N GLY A 18 21.21 26.02 22.75
CA GLY A 18 19.90 25.91 23.37
C GLY A 18 18.85 25.34 22.42
N ASN A 19 18.81 25.85 21.20
CA ASN A 19 17.92 25.32 20.15
C ASN A 19 18.29 23.87 19.75
N ALA A 20 19.59 23.55 19.64
CA ALA A 20 20.04 22.19 19.36
C ALA A 20 19.60 21.19 20.44
N ILE A 21 19.69 21.57 21.73
CA ILE A 21 19.16 20.75 22.84
C ILE A 21 17.66 20.52 22.68
N SER A 22 16.90 21.52 22.24
CA SER A 22 15.46 21.37 22.03
C SER A 22 15.14 20.36 20.92
N VAL A 23 15.88 20.38 19.80
CA VAL A 23 15.72 19.42 18.70
C VAL A 23 16.05 18.00 19.16
N VAL A 24 17.17 17.80 19.86
CA VAL A 24 17.53 16.50 20.44
C VAL A 24 16.48 16.02 21.44
N GLY A 25 15.96 16.94 22.27
CA GLY A 25 14.88 16.63 23.22
C GLY A 25 13.60 16.17 22.51
N ASP A 26 13.25 16.79 21.39
CA ASP A 26 12.12 16.36 20.57
C ASP A 26 12.36 14.97 19.95
N ASN A 27 13.55 14.70 19.42
CA ASN A 27 13.92 13.40 18.91
C ASN A 27 13.75 12.30 20.00
N ILE A 28 14.33 12.51 21.19
CA ILE A 28 14.25 11.56 22.30
C ILE A 28 12.79 11.33 22.72
N SER A 29 12.00 12.39 22.81
CA SER A 29 10.58 12.31 23.19
C SER A 29 9.76 11.48 22.20
N ASN A 30 10.17 11.47 20.93
CA ASN A 30 9.49 10.79 19.84
C ASN A 30 10.19 9.47 19.42
N ALA A 31 11.10 8.94 20.22
CA ALA A 31 11.80 7.69 19.91
C ALA A 31 10.88 6.47 19.77
N SER A 32 9.72 6.49 20.44
CA SER A 32 8.69 5.43 20.35
C SER A 32 7.49 5.82 19.49
N THR A 33 7.54 6.96 18.78
CA THR A 33 6.43 7.41 17.94
C THR A 33 6.49 6.74 16.59
N THR A 34 5.39 6.12 16.16
CA THR A 34 5.26 5.45 14.85
C THR A 34 5.48 6.46 13.71
N GLY A 35 6.33 6.08 12.75
CA GLY A 35 6.60 6.88 11.55
C GLY A 35 7.34 8.20 11.80
N PHE A 36 7.82 8.46 13.01
CA PHE A 36 8.61 9.64 13.31
C PHE A 36 9.96 9.60 12.61
N LYS A 37 10.41 10.75 12.13
CA LYS A 37 11.74 10.94 11.54
C LYS A 37 12.52 11.95 12.37
N SER A 38 13.72 11.55 12.80
CA SER A 38 14.63 12.40 13.57
C SER A 38 15.00 13.66 12.81
N GLU A 39 15.27 14.73 13.54
CA GLU A 39 15.75 15.98 13.00
C GLU A 39 17.20 16.22 13.44
N ARG A 40 18.01 16.73 12.53
CA ARG A 40 19.41 17.07 12.76
C ARG A 40 19.63 18.57 12.56
N VAL A 41 20.36 19.15 13.48
CA VAL A 41 20.75 20.58 13.41
C VAL A 41 22.03 20.74 12.64
N ASP A 42 22.03 21.55 11.58
CA ASP A 42 23.21 21.95 10.83
C ASP A 42 23.69 23.34 11.29
N PHE A 43 24.96 23.43 11.67
CA PHE A 43 25.58 24.65 12.15
C PHE A 43 26.43 25.30 11.04
N SER A 44 26.49 26.62 11.02
CA SER A 44 27.46 27.37 10.25
C SER A 44 28.12 28.43 11.11
N ASP A 45 29.30 28.85 10.70
CA ASP A 45 29.98 30.01 11.26
C ASP A 45 29.40 31.33 10.73
N LEU A 46 29.44 32.34 11.55
CA LEU A 46 29.11 33.69 11.13
C LEU A 46 30.34 34.38 10.57
N MET A 47 30.19 35.12 9.45
CA MET A 47 31.23 35.88 8.84
C MET A 47 31.80 36.86 9.86
N PRO A 48 33.12 36.96 10.04
CA PRO A 48 33.76 37.89 10.96
C PRO A 48 33.40 39.33 10.61
N GLU A 49 33.04 40.12 11.60
CA GLU A 49 32.78 41.54 11.45
C GLU A 49 34.09 42.25 11.04
N GLY A 50 34.08 43.02 9.95
CA GLY A 50 35.23 43.76 9.45
C GLY A 50 35.99 43.09 8.28
N TYR A 51 35.43 42.07 7.64
CA TYR A 51 36.04 41.40 6.48
C TYR A 51 36.40 42.37 5.33
N GLU A 52 35.62 43.44 5.14
CA GLU A 52 35.90 44.47 4.10
C GLU A 52 37.12 45.35 4.39
N LEU A 53 37.62 45.40 5.63
CA LEU A 53 38.79 46.19 6.04
C LEU A 53 40.09 45.35 6.14
N ALA A 54 40.00 44.03 5.89
CA ALA A 54 41.11 43.10 6.09
C ALA A 54 42.15 43.05 4.94
N GLN A 55 42.45 44.18 4.31
CA GLN A 55 43.64 44.34 3.51
C GLN A 55 44.89 44.65 4.36
N SER A 56 44.76 44.67 5.69
CA SER A 56 45.84 44.84 6.66
C SER A 56 46.17 43.54 7.37
N SER A 57 47.19 42.92 6.99
CA SER A 57 47.70 41.54 7.19
C SER A 57 48.23 41.18 8.59
N VAL A 58 47.72 41.68 9.71
CA VAL A 58 48.40 41.43 11.01
C VAL A 58 47.49 40.97 12.15
N LEU A 59 46.20 41.04 12.06
CA LEU A 59 45.31 40.62 13.14
C LEU A 59 44.21 39.71 12.58
N GLY A 60 44.35 38.36 12.79
CA GLY A 60 43.30 37.41 12.45
C GLY A 60 41.93 37.89 12.90
N SER A 61 40.93 37.85 12.00
CA SER A 61 39.55 38.20 12.28
C SER A 61 39.03 37.29 13.40
N ALA A 62 38.54 37.92 14.49
CA ALA A 62 37.83 37.15 15.51
C ALA A 62 36.50 36.64 14.94
N GLY A 63 36.22 35.38 15.10
CA GLY A 63 34.95 34.80 14.64
C GLY A 63 33.75 35.42 15.35
N SER A 64 32.63 35.57 14.67
CA SER A 64 31.38 36.17 15.19
C SER A 64 30.42 35.12 15.81
N GLY A 65 30.89 33.89 16.02
CA GLY A 65 30.08 32.83 16.60
C GLY A 65 29.51 31.89 15.55
N SER A 66 28.51 31.08 15.94
CA SER A 66 27.82 30.13 15.09
C SER A 66 26.30 30.36 15.08
N LEU A 67 25.67 29.97 14.01
CA LEU A 67 24.21 29.95 13.89
C LEU A 67 23.72 28.60 13.45
N ILE A 68 22.43 28.29 13.66
CA ILE A 68 21.75 27.17 13.03
C ILE A 68 21.34 27.64 11.62
N THR A 69 21.86 26.95 10.62
CA THR A 69 21.52 27.22 9.22
C THR A 69 20.23 26.54 8.84
N ASP A 70 20.06 25.31 9.27
CA ASP A 70 18.90 24.50 8.94
C ASP A 70 18.68 23.41 9.99
N VAL A 71 17.44 22.95 10.09
CA VAL A 71 17.05 21.74 10.83
C VAL A 71 16.51 20.76 9.80
N LYS A 72 17.31 19.73 9.51
CA LYS A 72 17.00 18.75 8.48
C LYS A 72 16.34 17.51 9.04
N THR A 73 15.23 17.12 8.45
CA THR A 73 14.59 15.83 8.74
C THR A 73 15.37 14.71 8.07
N MET A 74 15.69 13.68 8.84
CA MET A 74 16.40 12.47 8.38
C MET A 74 15.38 11.42 7.95
N TYR A 75 15.21 11.27 6.63
CA TYR A 75 14.21 10.38 6.03
C TYR A 75 14.66 8.93 5.85
N GLU A 76 15.71 8.53 6.55
CA GLU A 76 16.14 7.15 6.61
C GLU A 76 15.07 6.27 7.25
N GLY A 77 14.98 4.99 6.83
CA GLY A 77 14.01 4.04 7.38
C GLY A 77 14.23 3.80 8.87
N GLY A 78 13.15 3.69 9.61
CA GLY A 78 13.15 3.21 10.99
C GLY A 78 13.07 1.68 11.06
N THR A 79 13.01 1.14 12.26
CA THR A 79 12.80 -0.31 12.46
C THR A 79 11.37 -0.68 12.16
N ILE A 80 11.18 -1.74 11.36
CA ILE A 80 9.84 -2.28 11.07
C ILE A 80 9.59 -3.44 12.04
N GLU A 81 8.51 -3.34 12.82
CA GLU A 81 8.11 -4.37 13.78
C GLU A 81 6.74 -4.94 13.44
N TYR A 82 6.63 -6.26 13.57
CA TYR A 82 5.38 -6.97 13.32
C TYR A 82 4.42 -6.76 14.51
N THR A 83 3.22 -6.24 14.25
CA THR A 83 2.20 -5.97 15.26
C THR A 83 1.10 -7.02 15.31
N GLY A 84 0.91 -7.76 14.22
CA GLY A 84 -0.17 -8.74 14.06
C GLY A 84 -1.55 -8.14 13.77
N ARG A 85 -1.66 -6.81 13.62
CA ARG A 85 -2.92 -6.16 13.20
C ARG A 85 -2.95 -6.01 11.68
N SER A 86 -3.99 -6.51 11.06
CA SER A 86 -4.15 -6.55 9.59
C SER A 86 -4.11 -5.17 8.93
N LEU A 87 -4.58 -4.13 9.63
CA LEU A 87 -4.63 -2.75 9.15
C LEU A 87 -3.34 -1.95 9.41
N ASP A 88 -2.39 -2.52 10.16
CA ASP A 88 -1.09 -1.91 10.34
C ASP A 88 -0.21 -2.21 9.11
N THR A 89 0.41 -1.20 8.54
CA THR A 89 1.31 -1.37 7.41
C THR A 89 2.50 -0.43 7.49
N GLY A 90 3.71 -0.97 7.36
CA GLY A 90 4.96 -0.21 7.34
C GLY A 90 5.50 -0.06 5.92
N ILE A 91 6.27 1.00 5.66
CA ILE A 91 6.96 1.19 4.38
C ILE A 91 8.42 0.78 4.53
N ASP A 92 8.81 -0.30 3.84
CA ASP A 92 10.21 -0.73 3.76
C ASP A 92 10.89 -0.04 2.58
N GLY A 93 11.57 1.06 2.85
CA GLY A 93 12.20 1.90 1.83
C GLY A 93 11.68 3.33 1.81
N ASN A 94 11.63 3.93 0.63
CA ASN A 94 11.28 5.33 0.43
C ASN A 94 9.78 5.52 0.13
N GLY A 95 9.23 6.69 0.49
CA GLY A 95 7.86 7.08 0.16
C GLY A 95 7.05 7.44 1.40
N PHE A 96 5.83 7.91 1.20
CA PHE A 96 4.88 8.31 2.23
C PHE A 96 3.49 7.85 1.83
N PHE A 97 2.68 7.46 2.80
CA PHE A 97 1.24 7.35 2.62
C PHE A 97 0.63 8.70 2.32
N ILE A 98 -0.38 8.72 1.47
CA ILE A 98 -1.12 9.93 1.11
C ILE A 98 -2.42 9.92 1.91
N LEU A 99 -2.64 10.96 2.68
CA LEU A 99 -3.82 11.16 3.51
C LEU A 99 -4.55 12.41 3.09
N SER A 100 -5.86 12.49 3.26
CA SER A 100 -6.64 13.68 2.91
C SER A 100 -7.66 14.03 3.99
N ASP A 101 -7.89 15.34 4.17
CA ASP A 101 -9.01 15.87 4.94
C ASP A 101 -10.19 16.29 4.05
N GLY A 102 -10.14 15.95 2.75
CA GLY A 102 -11.10 16.36 1.73
C GLY A 102 -10.71 17.63 0.97
N ASN A 103 -9.79 18.45 1.50
CA ASN A 103 -9.31 19.69 0.86
C ASN A 103 -7.81 19.68 0.59
N THR A 104 -7.03 19.08 1.50
CA THR A 104 -5.57 19.11 1.45
C THR A 104 -5.01 17.70 1.62
N ASN A 105 -3.96 17.40 0.87
CA ASN A 105 -3.22 16.16 1.02
C ASN A 105 -2.12 16.33 2.06
N TYR A 106 -2.07 15.38 2.97
CA TYR A 106 -1.01 15.20 3.95
C TYR A 106 -0.25 13.91 3.64
N TYR A 107 0.95 13.82 4.14
CA TYR A 107 1.84 12.69 3.92
C TYR A 107 2.27 12.13 5.27
N SER A 108 2.34 10.82 5.40
CA SER A 108 2.74 10.18 6.65
C SER A 108 3.56 8.93 6.43
N ARG A 109 4.41 8.60 7.42
CA ARG A 109 5.07 7.30 7.53
C ARG A 109 4.37 6.37 8.53
N ALA A 110 3.46 6.94 9.34
CA ALA A 110 2.64 6.15 10.25
C ALA A 110 1.56 5.40 9.45
N GLY A 111 1.56 4.08 9.56
CA GLY A 111 0.65 3.20 8.84
C GLY A 111 -0.32 2.46 9.76
N ASP A 112 -0.66 3.04 10.89
CA ASP A 112 -1.62 2.56 11.87
C ASP A 112 -3.05 2.96 11.50
N PHE A 113 -3.61 2.24 10.53
CA PHE A 113 -4.92 2.54 9.98
C PHE A 113 -6.06 1.86 10.74
N GLN A 114 -7.26 2.41 10.55
CA GLN A 114 -8.52 1.85 11.05
C GLN A 114 -9.66 2.14 10.08
N VAL A 115 -10.70 1.32 10.12
CA VAL A 115 -11.92 1.53 9.34
C VAL A 115 -12.95 2.23 10.20
N ARG A 116 -13.40 3.39 9.75
CA ARG A 116 -14.49 4.16 10.39
C ARG A 116 -15.85 3.49 10.11
N LYS A 117 -16.88 3.84 10.88
CA LYS A 117 -18.24 3.26 10.73
C LYS A 117 -18.87 3.46 9.35
N ASP A 118 -18.47 4.49 8.63
CA ASP A 118 -18.90 4.75 7.26
C ASP A 118 -18.11 3.94 6.21
N GLY A 119 -17.17 3.11 6.67
CA GLY A 119 -16.33 2.27 5.81
C GLY A 119 -15.07 2.95 5.29
N THR A 120 -14.81 4.21 5.60
CA THR A 120 -13.60 4.91 5.17
C THR A 120 -12.38 4.43 5.96
N VAL A 121 -11.28 4.14 5.29
CA VAL A 121 -9.99 3.83 5.93
C VAL A 121 -9.33 5.14 6.36
N ILE A 122 -9.09 5.29 7.64
CA ILE A 122 -8.52 6.51 8.22
C ILE A 122 -7.31 6.20 9.09
N ASN A 123 -6.46 7.20 9.30
CA ASN A 123 -5.42 7.16 10.33
C ASN A 123 -5.98 7.54 11.72
N ASN A 124 -5.14 7.51 12.75
CA ASN A 124 -5.54 7.89 14.13
C ASN A 124 -5.99 9.36 14.25
N ASN A 125 -5.62 10.23 13.32
CA ASN A 125 -6.01 11.65 13.29
C ASN A 125 -7.31 11.89 12.51
N GLY A 126 -7.95 10.83 12.00
CA GLY A 126 -9.21 10.90 11.25
C GLY A 126 -9.08 11.31 9.79
N LEU A 127 -7.84 11.38 9.25
CA LEU A 127 -7.59 11.66 7.83
C LEU A 127 -7.79 10.39 7.00
N ALA A 128 -8.46 10.52 5.85
CA ALA A 128 -8.74 9.41 4.96
C ALA A 128 -7.48 8.98 4.18
N LEU A 129 -7.20 7.67 4.14
CA LEU A 129 -6.14 7.11 3.30
C LEU A 129 -6.56 7.20 1.83
N GLN A 130 -5.66 7.71 0.99
CA GLN A 130 -5.87 7.86 -0.45
C GLN A 130 -5.35 6.66 -1.22
N GLY A 131 -6.09 6.26 -2.24
CA GLY A 131 -5.69 5.19 -3.14
C GLY A 131 -6.38 5.25 -4.50
N TYR A 132 -5.95 4.37 -5.39
CA TYR A 132 -6.60 4.12 -6.66
C TYR A 132 -7.63 3.01 -6.49
N LEU A 133 -8.91 3.35 -6.58
CA LEU A 133 -9.99 2.36 -6.60
C LEU A 133 -9.92 1.53 -7.87
N LYS A 134 -10.63 0.39 -7.88
CA LYS A 134 -10.73 -0.47 -9.07
C LYS A 134 -11.16 0.35 -10.30
N ASP A 135 -10.40 0.21 -11.39
CA ASP A 135 -10.63 0.89 -12.67
C ASP A 135 -10.52 2.44 -12.63
N SER A 136 -9.94 3.01 -11.57
CA SER A 136 -9.73 4.46 -11.42
C SER A 136 -8.24 4.82 -11.50
N THR A 137 -7.94 5.89 -12.21
CA THR A 137 -6.60 6.51 -12.27
C THR A 137 -6.49 7.77 -11.41
N THR A 138 -7.57 8.14 -10.72
CA THR A 138 -7.60 9.29 -9.83
C THR A 138 -7.53 8.85 -8.38
N LEU A 139 -6.73 9.56 -7.58
CA LEU A 139 -6.69 9.35 -6.13
C LEU A 139 -8.05 9.70 -5.51
N SER A 140 -8.50 8.84 -4.61
CA SER A 140 -9.74 9.03 -3.86
C SER A 140 -9.64 8.34 -2.51
N ASP A 141 -10.53 8.70 -1.59
CA ASP A 141 -10.63 8.08 -0.26
C ASP A 141 -10.89 6.58 -0.41
N ILE A 142 -10.11 5.76 0.26
CA ILE A 142 -10.34 4.31 0.29
C ILE A 142 -11.53 4.03 1.19
N SER A 143 -12.56 3.40 0.62
CA SER A 143 -13.77 3.05 1.36
C SER A 143 -14.18 1.61 1.08
N VAL A 144 -14.51 0.90 2.15
CA VAL A 144 -15.09 -0.44 2.15
C VAL A 144 -16.61 -0.42 2.43
N ALA A 145 -17.24 0.77 2.40
CA ALA A 145 -18.65 0.95 2.75
C ALA A 145 -19.59 0.02 1.95
N GLY A 146 -19.33 -0.15 0.66
CA GLY A 146 -20.08 -1.05 -0.20
C GLY A 146 -19.96 -2.54 0.16
N LEU A 147 -18.95 -2.92 0.95
CA LEU A 147 -18.70 -4.30 1.38
C LEU A 147 -19.21 -4.57 2.80
N LEU A 148 -19.32 -3.52 3.66
CA LEU A 148 -19.77 -3.67 5.06
C LEU A 148 -21.23 -4.15 5.19
N SER A 149 -22.05 -3.90 4.18
CA SER A 149 -23.44 -4.36 4.08
C SER A 149 -23.68 -4.98 2.71
N SER A 150 -22.80 -5.87 2.28
CA SER A 150 -22.89 -6.45 0.95
C SER A 150 -24.11 -7.34 0.83
N SER A 151 -25.05 -6.91 -0.02
CA SER A 151 -26.15 -7.75 -0.51
C SER A 151 -25.65 -8.86 -1.45
N GLY A 152 -24.35 -9.09 -1.54
CA GLY A 152 -23.74 -9.92 -2.57
C GLY A 152 -23.79 -9.27 -3.95
N LYS A 153 -22.93 -9.71 -4.81
CA LYS A 153 -22.92 -9.33 -6.23
C LYS A 153 -23.01 -10.58 -7.07
N GLU A 154 -23.99 -10.61 -7.98
CA GLU A 154 -24.10 -11.70 -8.95
C GLU A 154 -22.84 -11.79 -9.83
N THR A 155 -22.46 -12.99 -10.16
CA THR A 155 -21.39 -13.24 -11.12
C THR A 155 -21.93 -12.94 -12.52
N THR A 156 -21.28 -12.01 -13.23
CA THR A 156 -21.60 -11.68 -14.63
C THR A 156 -20.48 -12.10 -15.57
N GLN A 157 -19.25 -12.14 -15.09
CA GLN A 157 -18.08 -12.56 -15.83
C GLN A 157 -17.16 -13.42 -14.96
N MET A 158 -16.57 -14.41 -15.59
CA MET A 158 -15.58 -15.30 -14.98
C MET A 158 -14.50 -15.62 -16.01
N ALA A 159 -13.24 -15.65 -15.60
CA ALA A 159 -12.13 -16.10 -16.43
C ALA A 159 -11.51 -17.34 -15.81
N LEU A 160 -11.32 -18.36 -16.63
CA LEU A 160 -10.67 -19.61 -16.24
C LEU A 160 -9.39 -19.82 -17.06
N THR A 161 -8.37 -20.32 -16.42
CA THR A 161 -7.15 -20.79 -17.07
C THR A 161 -6.95 -22.27 -16.78
N GLY A 162 -6.34 -22.99 -17.70
CA GLY A 162 -6.13 -24.42 -17.48
C GLY A 162 -5.44 -25.14 -18.63
N ASN A 163 -5.24 -26.42 -18.43
CA ASN A 163 -4.73 -27.33 -19.43
C ASN A 163 -5.65 -28.52 -19.58
N VAL A 164 -5.91 -28.96 -20.81
CA VAL A 164 -6.53 -30.22 -21.13
C VAL A 164 -5.50 -31.14 -21.78
N THR A 165 -5.32 -32.35 -21.25
CA THR A 165 -4.27 -33.25 -21.74
C THR A 165 -4.51 -33.70 -23.19
N SER A 166 -3.46 -33.73 -24.00
CA SER A 166 -3.54 -34.22 -25.37
C SER A 166 -3.69 -35.75 -25.48
N GLU A 167 -3.47 -36.49 -24.38
CA GLU A 167 -3.34 -37.97 -24.38
C GLU A 167 -4.67 -38.74 -24.21
N THR A 168 -5.78 -38.04 -23.87
CA THR A 168 -7.09 -38.71 -23.72
C THR A 168 -7.64 -39.21 -25.05
N PRO A 169 -8.37 -40.35 -25.04
CA PRO A 169 -9.06 -40.86 -26.22
C PRO A 169 -10.18 -39.90 -26.67
N ILE A 170 -10.58 -40.02 -27.94
CA ILE A 170 -11.74 -39.32 -28.47
C ILE A 170 -13.00 -39.89 -27.81
N THR A 171 -13.88 -38.99 -27.34
CA THR A 171 -15.10 -39.33 -26.61
C THR A 171 -16.33 -38.72 -27.29
N THR A 172 -17.51 -39.23 -26.94
CA THR A 172 -18.76 -38.70 -27.46
C THR A 172 -19.37 -37.71 -26.48
N VAL A 173 -19.82 -36.58 -26.98
CA VAL A 173 -20.52 -35.57 -26.19
C VAL A 173 -21.86 -36.11 -25.71
N LEU A 174 -22.15 -35.96 -24.41
CA LEU A 174 -23.46 -36.25 -23.85
C LEU A 174 -24.32 -34.99 -23.83
N ASP A 175 -25.40 -34.97 -24.61
CA ASP A 175 -26.27 -33.78 -24.64
C ASP A 175 -27.25 -33.72 -23.47
N ASN A 176 -27.77 -34.88 -22.97
CA ASN A 176 -28.74 -34.94 -21.90
C ASN A 176 -28.40 -36.10 -20.91
N PRO A 177 -27.33 -35.94 -20.10
CA PRO A 177 -27.00 -36.94 -19.09
C PRO A 177 -28.09 -36.98 -17.98
N THR A 178 -28.37 -38.17 -17.47
CA THR A 178 -29.35 -38.36 -16.39
C THR A 178 -28.68 -38.36 -15.03
N THR A 179 -27.38 -38.71 -14.98
CA THR A 179 -26.59 -38.77 -13.75
C THR A 179 -25.21 -38.13 -13.94
N PHE A 180 -24.65 -37.61 -12.86
CA PHE A 180 -23.26 -37.14 -12.86
C PHE A 180 -22.24 -38.23 -13.14
N LYS A 181 -22.61 -39.50 -12.85
CA LYS A 181 -21.76 -40.65 -13.16
C LYS A 181 -21.58 -40.83 -14.67
N GLU A 182 -22.64 -40.68 -15.45
CA GLU A 182 -22.55 -40.70 -16.92
C GLU A 182 -21.62 -39.63 -17.48
N ILE A 183 -21.70 -38.43 -16.93
CA ILE A 183 -20.77 -37.32 -17.32
C ILE A 183 -19.34 -37.71 -17.01
N ASN A 184 -19.09 -38.29 -15.82
CA ASN A 184 -17.75 -38.65 -15.37
C ASN A 184 -17.14 -39.80 -16.22
N GLU A 185 -17.95 -40.70 -16.70
CA GLU A 185 -17.52 -41.82 -17.56
C GLU A 185 -17.26 -41.38 -19.02
N ALA A 186 -18.00 -40.40 -19.52
CA ALA A 186 -17.91 -39.95 -20.91
C ALA A 186 -16.96 -38.75 -21.13
N ALA A 187 -16.79 -37.89 -20.14
CA ALA A 187 -15.93 -36.73 -20.30
C ALA A 187 -14.45 -37.07 -20.26
N SER A 188 -13.66 -36.41 -21.08
CA SER A 188 -12.20 -36.54 -21.08
C SER A 188 -11.57 -35.89 -19.85
N PHE A 189 -12.21 -34.84 -19.35
CA PHE A 189 -11.82 -34.12 -18.14
C PHE A 189 -13.04 -33.38 -17.55
N ILE A 190 -13.16 -33.36 -16.24
CA ILE A 190 -14.16 -32.58 -15.50
C ILE A 190 -13.46 -31.64 -14.56
N ALA A 191 -13.75 -30.37 -14.73
CA ALA A 191 -13.49 -29.37 -13.72
C ALA A 191 -14.70 -29.29 -12.80
N GLY A 192 -14.51 -29.67 -11.54
CA GLY A 192 -15.53 -29.58 -10.51
C GLY A 192 -15.43 -28.32 -9.68
N ASP A 193 -16.50 -28.04 -8.95
CA ASP A 193 -16.58 -26.98 -7.92
C ASP A 193 -16.22 -25.56 -8.40
N ILE A 194 -16.64 -25.21 -9.62
CA ILE A 194 -16.60 -23.82 -10.07
C ILE A 194 -17.74 -23.08 -9.35
N ASN A 195 -17.36 -22.24 -8.39
CA ASN A 195 -18.31 -21.48 -7.60
C ASN A 195 -18.65 -20.14 -8.26
N PHE A 196 -19.90 -19.74 -8.16
CA PHE A 196 -20.42 -18.45 -8.62
C PHE A 196 -21.57 -18.00 -7.71
N TYR A 197 -22.00 -16.74 -7.83
CA TYR A 197 -22.97 -16.13 -6.94
C TYR A 197 -24.18 -15.61 -7.72
N ASP A 198 -25.36 -15.75 -7.13
CA ASP A 198 -26.61 -15.21 -7.69
C ASP A 198 -26.86 -13.77 -7.23
N SER A 199 -27.96 -13.18 -7.69
CA SER A 199 -28.35 -11.80 -7.36
C SER A 199 -28.69 -11.56 -5.87
N LEU A 200 -28.88 -12.62 -5.09
CA LEU A 200 -29.03 -12.57 -3.63
C LEU A 200 -27.72 -12.83 -2.89
N GLY A 201 -26.62 -13.08 -3.64
CA GLY A 201 -25.31 -13.41 -3.06
C GLY A 201 -25.20 -14.85 -2.55
N ALA A 202 -26.17 -15.73 -2.87
CA ALA A 202 -26.05 -17.15 -2.53
C ALA A 202 -25.04 -17.84 -3.45
N ARG A 203 -24.19 -18.68 -2.85
CA ARG A 203 -23.17 -19.42 -3.59
C ARG A 203 -23.80 -20.65 -4.26
N HIS A 204 -23.54 -20.79 -5.54
CA HIS A 204 -23.84 -21.94 -6.36
C HIS A 204 -22.55 -22.57 -6.90
N SER A 205 -22.64 -23.83 -7.32
CA SER A 205 -21.52 -24.51 -7.97
C SER A 205 -21.95 -25.17 -9.28
N MET A 206 -21.02 -25.26 -10.21
CA MET A 206 -21.17 -25.98 -11.47
C MET A 206 -19.92 -26.78 -11.77
N ILE A 207 -20.07 -27.76 -12.64
CA ILE A 207 -18.97 -28.50 -13.25
C ILE A 207 -18.85 -28.13 -14.72
N LEU A 208 -17.63 -28.09 -15.23
CA LEU A 208 -17.33 -27.93 -16.65
C LEU A 208 -16.75 -29.22 -17.18
N ALA A 209 -17.51 -29.91 -18.06
CA ALA A 209 -17.09 -31.15 -18.67
C ALA A 209 -16.47 -30.89 -20.05
N PHE A 210 -15.27 -31.41 -20.28
CA PHE A 210 -14.53 -31.35 -21.52
C PHE A 210 -14.55 -32.67 -22.21
N TYR A 211 -14.99 -32.69 -23.47
CA TYR A 211 -15.07 -33.89 -24.31
C TYR A 211 -14.11 -33.71 -25.49
N LYS A 212 -13.18 -34.64 -25.68
CA LYS A 212 -12.30 -34.65 -26.84
C LYS A 212 -13.04 -35.22 -28.04
N THR A 213 -13.42 -34.35 -28.98
CA THR A 213 -14.23 -34.71 -30.16
C THR A 213 -13.38 -35.00 -31.40
N GLY A 214 -12.13 -34.59 -31.39
CA GLY A 214 -11.21 -34.84 -32.51
C GLY A 214 -9.76 -34.60 -32.13
N VAL A 215 -8.88 -34.72 -33.12
CA VAL A 215 -7.46 -34.36 -32.95
C VAL A 215 -7.40 -32.84 -32.71
N ASN A 216 -6.81 -32.47 -31.59
CA ASN A 216 -6.71 -31.05 -31.15
C ASN A 216 -8.04 -30.30 -31.04
N GLU A 217 -9.15 -31.04 -30.83
CA GLU A 217 -10.49 -30.46 -30.68
C GLU A 217 -11.17 -30.98 -29.42
N TYR A 218 -11.65 -30.05 -28.61
CA TYR A 218 -12.44 -30.28 -27.41
C TYR A 218 -13.76 -29.54 -27.46
N LYS A 219 -14.79 -30.09 -26.81
CA LYS A 219 -16.03 -29.36 -26.50
C LYS A 219 -16.18 -29.24 -25.00
N ALA A 220 -16.47 -28.02 -24.54
CA ALA A 220 -16.73 -27.70 -23.14
C ALA A 220 -18.22 -27.46 -22.93
N ILE A 221 -18.80 -28.09 -21.89
CA ILE A 221 -20.23 -27.94 -21.53
C ILE A 221 -20.33 -27.81 -20.01
N GLY A 222 -21.13 -26.82 -19.56
CA GLY A 222 -21.43 -26.58 -18.16
C GLY A 222 -22.65 -27.34 -17.68
N TYR A 223 -22.53 -27.97 -16.52
CA TYR A 223 -23.62 -28.65 -15.83
C TYR A 223 -23.69 -28.22 -14.38
N THR A 224 -24.91 -28.07 -13.85
CA THR A 224 -25.15 -27.80 -12.42
C THR A 224 -26.06 -28.85 -11.82
N ASN A 225 -26.15 -28.86 -10.49
CA ASN A 225 -27.10 -29.76 -9.80
C ASN A 225 -28.53 -29.23 -9.98
N GLY A 226 -29.41 -30.10 -10.42
CA GLY A 226 -30.82 -29.78 -10.70
C GLY A 226 -31.61 -29.28 -9.50
N SER A 227 -31.24 -29.65 -8.28
CA SER A 227 -31.93 -29.20 -7.06
C SER A 227 -31.94 -27.65 -6.89
N GLY A 228 -30.92 -26.97 -7.38
CA GLY A 228 -30.82 -25.49 -7.35
C GLY A 228 -31.55 -24.80 -8.50
N VAL A 229 -31.97 -25.53 -9.54
CA VAL A 229 -32.56 -24.99 -10.78
C VAL A 229 -33.91 -25.62 -11.12
N GLY A 230 -34.63 -26.13 -10.13
CA GLY A 230 -36.02 -26.58 -10.27
C GLY A 230 -36.24 -28.01 -10.71
N LYS A 231 -35.24 -28.89 -10.65
CA LYS A 231 -35.39 -30.30 -10.89
C LYS A 231 -35.46 -31.04 -9.55
N GLU A 232 -36.66 -31.45 -9.13
CA GLU A 232 -36.91 -32.03 -7.79
C GLU A 232 -36.10 -33.29 -7.47
N GLU A 233 -35.80 -34.13 -8.46
CA GLU A 233 -35.04 -35.38 -8.28
C GLU A 233 -33.51 -35.16 -8.24
N GLY A 234 -33.02 -33.93 -8.38
CA GLY A 234 -31.59 -33.63 -8.53
C GLY A 234 -31.05 -34.13 -9.87
N GLY A 235 -29.75 -34.37 -9.96
CA GLY A 235 -29.07 -34.79 -11.16
C GLY A 235 -28.54 -33.60 -12.01
N PRO A 236 -27.76 -33.87 -13.05
CA PRO A 236 -27.15 -32.83 -13.86
C PRO A 236 -28.19 -32.13 -14.72
N VAL A 237 -28.09 -30.79 -14.76
CA VAL A 237 -28.81 -29.96 -15.71
C VAL A 237 -27.77 -29.18 -16.53
N LYS A 238 -27.91 -29.29 -17.85
CA LYS A 238 -27.08 -28.52 -18.80
C LYS A 238 -27.43 -27.03 -18.70
N VAL A 239 -26.45 -26.18 -18.41
CA VAL A 239 -26.62 -24.75 -18.21
C VAL A 239 -25.88 -23.88 -19.24
N SER A 240 -25.14 -24.53 -20.14
CA SER A 240 -24.46 -23.82 -21.24
C SER A 240 -24.57 -24.60 -22.55
N ASP A 241 -24.46 -23.89 -23.66
CA ASP A 241 -24.23 -24.52 -24.96
C ASP A 241 -22.81 -25.10 -25.03
N ALA A 242 -22.62 -26.10 -25.94
CA ALA A 242 -21.32 -26.66 -26.17
C ALA A 242 -20.41 -25.69 -26.92
N VAL A 243 -19.31 -25.30 -26.33
CA VAL A 243 -18.29 -24.44 -26.95
C VAL A 243 -17.16 -25.31 -27.49
N THR A 244 -16.80 -25.15 -28.77
CA THR A 244 -15.73 -25.91 -29.42
C THR A 244 -14.41 -25.18 -29.26
N LEU A 245 -13.41 -25.86 -28.71
CA LEU A 245 -12.05 -25.37 -28.52
C LEU A 245 -11.11 -26.12 -29.45
N LYS A 246 -10.54 -25.45 -30.43
CA LYS A 246 -9.55 -26.00 -31.37
C LYS A 246 -8.17 -25.48 -30.99
N PHE A 247 -7.23 -26.38 -30.86
CA PHE A 247 -5.85 -26.08 -30.50
C PHE A 247 -4.95 -26.16 -31.72
N LYS A 248 -3.91 -25.33 -31.74
CA LYS A 248 -2.82 -25.37 -32.72
C LYS A 248 -1.87 -26.51 -32.40
N GLU A 249 -0.96 -26.83 -33.30
CA GLU A 249 0.08 -27.83 -33.08
C GLU A 249 1.04 -27.50 -31.93
N ASP A 250 1.15 -26.24 -31.57
CA ASP A 250 1.93 -25.74 -30.44
C ASP A 250 1.21 -25.88 -29.07
N GLY A 251 -0.02 -26.41 -29.05
CA GLY A 251 -0.83 -26.59 -27.84
C GLY A 251 -1.58 -25.34 -27.38
N THR A 252 -1.51 -24.23 -28.10
CA THR A 252 -2.29 -23.03 -27.80
C THR A 252 -3.63 -23.03 -28.54
N LEU A 253 -4.63 -22.31 -28.04
CA LEU A 253 -5.90 -22.13 -28.76
C LEU A 253 -5.70 -21.43 -30.11
N SER A 254 -6.41 -21.92 -31.13
CA SER A 254 -6.44 -21.25 -32.44
C SER A 254 -7.08 -19.87 -32.33
N ASP A 255 -6.67 -18.93 -33.20
CA ASP A 255 -7.16 -17.54 -33.13
C ASP A 255 -8.68 -17.45 -33.31
N GLU A 256 -9.27 -18.33 -34.13
CA GLU A 256 -10.72 -18.46 -34.28
C GLU A 256 -11.40 -18.96 -33.01
N SER A 257 -10.85 -20.00 -32.37
CA SER A 257 -11.37 -20.51 -31.10
C SER A 257 -11.18 -19.54 -29.97
N LYS A 258 -10.06 -18.82 -29.93
CA LYS A 258 -9.79 -17.80 -28.92
C LYS A 258 -10.80 -16.66 -28.94
N ALA A 259 -11.23 -16.22 -30.13
CA ALA A 259 -12.27 -15.21 -30.27
C ALA A 259 -13.65 -15.69 -29.79
N ASN A 260 -13.92 -16.99 -29.89
CA ASN A 260 -15.19 -17.62 -29.53
C ASN A 260 -15.12 -18.44 -28.22
N ALA A 261 -14.04 -18.35 -27.48
CA ALA A 261 -13.80 -19.14 -26.25
C ALA A 261 -14.60 -18.58 -25.04
N LYS A 262 -15.88 -18.30 -25.25
CA LYS A 262 -16.80 -17.78 -24.23
C LYS A 262 -17.95 -18.76 -24.06
N ILE A 263 -18.10 -19.27 -22.85
CA ILE A 263 -19.20 -20.17 -22.48
C ILE A 263 -20.27 -19.31 -21.81
N ASN A 264 -21.40 -19.15 -22.48
CA ASN A 264 -22.54 -18.45 -21.93
C ASN A 264 -23.35 -19.43 -21.06
N VAL A 265 -23.47 -19.10 -19.79
CA VAL A 265 -24.22 -19.88 -18.80
C VAL A 265 -25.55 -19.18 -18.55
N ASN A 266 -26.64 -19.96 -18.66
CA ASN A 266 -27.99 -19.46 -18.41
C ASN A 266 -28.67 -20.43 -17.44
N MET A 267 -29.21 -19.93 -16.33
CA MET A 267 -29.91 -20.75 -15.39
C MET A 267 -31.02 -19.97 -14.65
N ASN A 268 -32.03 -20.68 -14.21
CA ASN A 268 -33.10 -20.13 -13.39
C ASN A 268 -32.99 -20.72 -11.99
N TYR A 269 -32.89 -19.87 -10.99
CA TYR A 269 -32.80 -20.28 -9.59
C TYR A 269 -34.16 -20.53 -8.98
N THR A 270 -34.23 -21.40 -7.97
CA THR A 270 -35.44 -21.70 -7.20
C THR A 270 -35.56 -20.90 -5.90
N ASN A 271 -34.51 -20.19 -5.51
CA ASN A 271 -34.43 -19.41 -4.27
C ASN A 271 -35.01 -17.97 -4.40
N GLY A 272 -35.60 -17.62 -5.54
CA GLY A 272 -36.13 -16.27 -5.78
C GLY A 272 -35.12 -15.26 -6.31
N ALA A 273 -33.90 -15.67 -6.60
CA ALA A 273 -32.91 -14.83 -7.28
C ALA A 273 -33.31 -14.59 -8.75
N ASN A 274 -32.80 -13.52 -9.34
CA ASN A 274 -32.92 -13.27 -10.77
C ASN A 274 -32.29 -14.41 -11.58
N ALA A 275 -32.74 -14.61 -12.83
CA ALA A 275 -32.11 -15.59 -13.70
C ALA A 275 -30.60 -15.26 -13.89
N GLY A 276 -29.75 -16.25 -13.65
CA GLY A 276 -28.30 -16.13 -13.79
C GLY A 276 -27.90 -16.17 -15.25
N ASN A 277 -27.27 -15.10 -15.72
CA ASN A 277 -26.73 -14.99 -17.08
C ASN A 277 -25.30 -14.48 -16.97
N PHE A 278 -24.32 -15.35 -17.14
CA PHE A 278 -22.92 -14.94 -17.08
C PHE A 278 -22.07 -15.64 -18.12
N THR A 279 -20.89 -15.10 -18.36
CA THR A 279 -19.97 -15.61 -19.38
C THR A 279 -18.68 -16.11 -18.72
N ILE A 280 -18.26 -17.32 -19.09
CA ILE A 280 -16.97 -17.89 -18.67
C ILE A 280 -16.00 -17.77 -19.86
N ASP A 281 -14.95 -17.00 -19.68
CA ASP A 281 -13.86 -16.88 -20.65
C ASP A 281 -12.84 -18.01 -20.42
N VAL A 282 -12.66 -18.85 -21.43
CA VAL A 282 -11.70 -19.95 -21.47
C VAL A 282 -10.61 -19.77 -22.55
N SER A 283 -10.38 -18.51 -22.96
CA SER A 283 -9.42 -18.17 -24.02
C SER A 283 -7.95 -18.48 -23.68
N ASN A 284 -7.65 -18.65 -22.38
CA ASN A 284 -6.30 -18.96 -21.89
C ASN A 284 -6.06 -20.45 -21.61
N PHE A 285 -6.91 -21.32 -22.17
CA PHE A 285 -6.71 -22.77 -22.08
C PHE A 285 -5.60 -23.24 -23.03
N THR A 286 -4.91 -24.31 -22.64
CA THR A 286 -3.85 -24.96 -23.40
C THR A 286 -4.12 -26.46 -23.53
N GLN A 287 -3.46 -27.12 -24.49
CA GLN A 287 -3.52 -28.56 -24.70
C GLN A 287 -2.08 -29.11 -24.76
N TYR A 288 -1.55 -29.53 -23.61
CA TYR A 288 -0.26 -30.17 -23.53
C TYR A 288 -0.38 -31.59 -23.00
N ALA A 289 0.63 -32.43 -23.24
CA ALA A 289 0.75 -33.77 -22.67
C ALA A 289 1.11 -33.73 -21.18
N SER A 290 0.32 -33.01 -20.39
CA SER A 290 0.44 -32.89 -18.95
C SER A 290 -0.94 -33.06 -18.30
N VAL A 291 -0.96 -33.19 -16.98
CA VAL A 291 -2.22 -33.39 -16.24
C VAL A 291 -3.19 -32.24 -16.53
N SER A 292 -4.47 -32.61 -16.75
CA SER A 292 -5.53 -31.63 -16.91
C SER A 292 -5.81 -30.94 -15.58
N TYR A 293 -5.94 -29.62 -15.61
CA TYR A 293 -6.31 -28.81 -14.46
C TYR A 293 -7.04 -27.55 -14.88
N ILE A 294 -7.78 -26.96 -13.96
CA ILE A 294 -8.38 -25.62 -14.07
C ILE A 294 -8.01 -24.80 -12.85
N SER A 295 -7.83 -23.51 -13.07
CA SER A 295 -7.70 -22.49 -12.03
C SER A 295 -8.62 -21.33 -12.35
N LEU A 296 -9.31 -20.82 -11.33
CA LEU A 296 -10.04 -19.56 -11.43
C LEU A 296 -9.03 -18.43 -11.52
N ALA A 297 -9.08 -17.67 -12.62
CA ALA A 297 -8.19 -16.53 -12.83
C ALA A 297 -8.81 -15.22 -12.30
N ASP A 298 -10.12 -15.03 -12.54
CA ASP A 298 -10.86 -13.86 -12.10
C ASP A 298 -12.36 -14.14 -12.07
N GLN A 299 -13.09 -13.51 -11.14
CA GLN A 299 -14.54 -13.43 -11.17
C GLN A 299 -15.02 -12.14 -10.51
N ASP A 300 -16.15 -11.63 -10.94
CA ASP A 300 -16.70 -10.34 -10.48
C ASP A 300 -17.81 -10.48 -9.43
N GLY A 301 -18.30 -11.69 -9.17
CA GLY A 301 -19.31 -12.00 -8.18
C GLY A 301 -18.73 -12.32 -6.79
N TYR A 302 -19.48 -12.02 -5.74
CA TYR A 302 -19.14 -12.35 -4.35
C TYR A 302 -20.40 -12.59 -3.51
N SER A 303 -20.22 -13.32 -2.41
CA SER A 303 -21.34 -13.68 -1.51
C SER A 303 -21.94 -12.47 -0.81
N ALA A 304 -23.20 -12.59 -0.40
CA ALA A 304 -23.80 -11.73 0.62
C ALA A 304 -23.13 -12.09 1.95
N SER A 305 -22.00 -11.50 2.24
CA SER A 305 -21.30 -11.74 3.49
C SER A 305 -20.71 -10.44 4.04
N SER A 306 -20.50 -10.39 5.34
CA SER A 306 -19.82 -9.29 5.99
C SER A 306 -18.30 -9.42 5.80
N VAL A 307 -17.63 -8.30 5.92
CA VAL A 307 -16.15 -8.28 5.93
C VAL A 307 -15.68 -8.88 7.25
N LYS A 308 -14.86 -9.92 7.18
CA LYS A 308 -14.23 -10.59 8.32
C LYS A 308 -12.95 -9.89 8.76
N ASP A 309 -12.13 -9.47 7.79
CA ASP A 309 -10.83 -8.85 8.04
C ASP A 309 -10.37 -8.06 6.80
N TYR A 310 -9.23 -7.41 6.91
CA TYR A 310 -8.60 -6.64 5.84
C TYR A 310 -7.14 -7.09 5.67
N GLU A 311 -6.57 -6.86 4.49
CA GLU A 311 -5.19 -7.22 4.21
C GLU A 311 -4.55 -6.22 3.25
N PHE A 312 -3.38 -5.71 3.63
CA PHE A 312 -2.49 -5.02 2.69
C PHE A 312 -1.55 -6.04 2.05
N SER A 313 -1.27 -5.89 0.78
CA SER A 313 -0.24 -6.67 0.07
C SER A 313 1.03 -5.83 -0.13
N GLY A 314 2.18 -6.48 -0.29
CA GLY A 314 3.48 -5.81 -0.45
C GLY A 314 3.55 -4.87 -1.67
N ASP A 315 2.76 -5.12 -2.70
CA ASP A 315 2.61 -4.30 -3.91
C ASP A 315 1.64 -3.10 -3.76
N GLY A 316 1.13 -2.87 -2.55
CA GLY A 316 0.23 -1.77 -2.24
C GLY A 316 -1.25 -2.09 -2.42
N ASN A 317 -1.63 -3.31 -2.81
CA ASN A 317 -3.03 -3.66 -2.93
C ASN A 317 -3.68 -3.85 -1.56
N PHE A 318 -4.85 -3.27 -1.39
CA PHE A 318 -5.68 -3.40 -0.21
C PHE A 318 -6.90 -4.28 -0.53
N TYR A 319 -7.08 -5.32 0.26
CA TYR A 319 -8.14 -6.31 0.11
C TYR A 319 -9.04 -6.35 1.35
N ALA A 320 -10.31 -6.58 1.12
CA ALA A 320 -11.26 -7.01 2.15
C ALA A 320 -11.36 -8.53 2.10
N ILE A 321 -11.24 -9.19 3.23
CA ILE A 321 -11.44 -10.65 3.39
C ILE A 321 -12.86 -10.86 3.89
N MET A 322 -13.66 -11.57 3.10
CA MET A 322 -15.04 -11.86 3.43
C MET A 322 -15.13 -13.07 4.38
N GLU A 323 -16.30 -13.30 5.01
CA GLU A 323 -16.51 -14.44 5.91
C GLU A 323 -16.30 -15.81 5.24
N ASP A 324 -16.45 -15.90 3.92
CA ASP A 324 -16.18 -17.09 3.11
C ASP A 324 -14.70 -17.22 2.68
N ASP A 325 -13.81 -16.42 3.29
CA ASP A 325 -12.39 -16.30 2.98
C ASP A 325 -12.08 -15.83 1.54
N THR A 326 -13.08 -15.28 0.84
CA THR A 326 -12.88 -14.66 -0.46
C THR A 326 -12.19 -13.31 -0.30
N ARG A 327 -11.13 -13.05 -1.10
CA ARG A 327 -10.44 -11.76 -1.15
C ARG A 327 -11.09 -10.85 -2.19
N VAL A 328 -11.57 -9.70 -1.75
CA VAL A 328 -12.14 -8.68 -2.64
C VAL A 328 -11.17 -7.51 -2.73
N PHE A 329 -10.69 -7.20 -3.93
CA PHE A 329 -9.84 -6.03 -4.16
C PHE A 329 -10.64 -4.74 -3.92
N VAL A 330 -10.10 -3.86 -3.08
CA VAL A 330 -10.71 -2.56 -2.74
C VAL A 330 -10.00 -1.43 -3.47
N ALA A 331 -8.69 -1.29 -3.26
CA ALA A 331 -7.89 -0.22 -3.82
C ALA A 331 -6.41 -0.59 -3.89
N ASN A 332 -5.65 0.13 -4.72
CA ASN A 332 -4.19 0.15 -4.62
C ASN A 332 -3.77 1.41 -3.86
N VAL A 333 -2.96 1.26 -2.82
CA VAL A 333 -2.38 2.33 -2.00
C VAL A 333 -1.05 2.74 -2.60
N PRO A 334 -0.99 3.87 -3.32
CA PRO A 334 0.27 4.37 -3.86
C PRO A 334 1.08 5.05 -2.77
N LEU A 335 2.37 5.14 -3.00
CA LEU A 335 3.29 5.91 -2.20
C LEU A 335 3.68 7.20 -2.93
N ALA A 336 3.82 8.29 -2.16
CA ALA A 336 4.34 9.55 -2.65
C ALA A 336 5.80 9.72 -2.24
N ASP A 337 6.64 10.22 -3.15
CA ASP A 337 8.00 10.67 -2.85
C ASP A 337 8.32 11.93 -3.65
N ALA A 338 9.26 12.73 -3.18
CA ALA A 338 9.74 13.91 -3.88
C ALA A 338 11.24 13.83 -4.14
N ILE A 339 11.69 14.47 -5.21
CA ILE A 339 13.12 14.57 -5.55
C ILE A 339 13.89 15.22 -4.40
N ASP A 340 13.34 16.28 -3.84
CA ASP A 340 13.84 16.92 -2.62
C ASP A 340 12.85 16.67 -1.46
N ARG A 341 13.19 15.73 -0.58
CA ARG A 341 12.36 15.37 0.59
C ARG A 341 12.32 16.47 1.65
N GLN A 342 13.27 17.42 1.67
CA GLN A 342 13.24 18.52 2.61
C GLN A 342 12.08 19.50 2.36
N THR A 343 11.40 19.36 1.21
CA THR A 343 10.15 20.10 0.91
C THR A 343 8.94 19.57 1.67
N PHE A 344 9.00 18.36 2.21
CA PHE A 344 8.02 17.86 3.17
C PHE A 344 8.27 18.51 4.53
N LYS A 345 7.37 19.39 4.94
CA LYS A 345 7.47 20.08 6.24
C LYS A 345 6.54 19.41 7.24
N ARG A 346 7.08 19.09 8.40
CA ARG A 346 6.35 18.48 9.51
C ARG A 346 5.29 19.48 10.01
N VAL A 347 4.06 18.99 10.20
CA VAL A 347 2.91 19.77 10.69
C VAL A 347 2.36 19.26 12.02
N GLY A 348 3.01 18.26 12.63
CA GLY A 348 2.58 17.59 13.86
C GLY A 348 1.94 16.23 13.54
N ASP A 349 1.67 15.43 14.60
CA ASP A 349 0.95 14.13 14.52
C ASP A 349 1.53 13.13 13.50
N SER A 350 2.86 13.09 13.32
CA SER A 350 3.57 12.32 12.29
C SER A 350 3.12 12.64 10.86
N LEU A 351 2.55 13.83 10.64
CA LEU A 351 2.11 14.31 9.34
C LEU A 351 3.10 15.30 8.74
N TYR A 352 3.20 15.25 7.42
CA TYR A 352 3.99 16.15 6.62
C TYR A 352 3.11 16.82 5.57
N GLN A 353 3.39 18.09 5.28
CA GLN A 353 2.79 18.82 4.18
C GLN A 353 3.86 19.11 3.14
N TYR A 354 3.58 18.76 1.89
CA TYR A 354 4.46 19.09 0.79
C TYR A 354 4.34 20.56 0.42
N ARG A 355 5.46 21.29 0.41
CA ARG A 355 5.54 22.71 0.08
C ARG A 355 6.34 23.02 -1.18
N GLY A 356 6.64 21.99 -1.96
CA GLY A 356 7.30 22.13 -3.25
C GLY A 356 6.32 22.30 -4.41
N ASP A 357 6.87 22.36 -5.63
CA ASP A 357 6.07 22.31 -6.85
C ASP A 357 5.47 20.90 -7.02
N SER A 358 4.17 20.83 -7.24
CA SER A 358 3.43 19.57 -7.44
C SER A 358 3.97 18.70 -8.59
N ALA A 359 4.67 19.29 -9.54
CA ALA A 359 5.33 18.55 -10.61
C ALA A 359 6.53 17.70 -10.13
N ASN A 360 7.09 17.98 -8.96
CA ASN A 360 8.25 17.29 -8.40
C ASN A 360 7.88 16.16 -7.43
N ILE A 361 6.60 15.97 -7.14
CA ILE A 361 6.12 14.84 -6.36
C ILE A 361 5.76 13.69 -7.30
N ARG A 362 6.24 12.51 -6.98
CA ARG A 362 5.94 11.27 -7.69
C ARG A 362 4.97 10.45 -6.85
N ILE A 363 3.93 9.95 -7.49
CA ILE A 363 2.94 9.07 -6.86
C ILE A 363 2.88 7.80 -7.70
N GLU A 364 3.31 6.69 -7.15
CA GLU A 364 3.42 5.40 -7.85
C GLU A 364 3.04 4.27 -6.91
N SER A 365 2.76 3.10 -7.47
CA SER A 365 2.49 1.90 -6.69
C SER A 365 3.72 1.47 -5.88
N SER A 366 3.48 0.91 -4.71
CA SER A 366 4.51 0.34 -3.83
C SER A 366 5.44 -0.63 -4.58
N GLY A 367 6.72 -0.64 -4.23
CA GLY A 367 7.74 -1.49 -4.85
C GLY A 367 8.18 -1.07 -6.26
N THR A 368 7.65 0.04 -6.81
CA THR A 368 7.99 0.49 -8.16
C THR A 368 8.84 1.76 -8.16
N LYS A 369 9.65 1.95 -9.20
CA LYS A 369 10.45 3.16 -9.45
C LYS A 369 11.28 3.66 -8.25
N GLY A 370 11.73 2.76 -7.39
CA GLY A 370 12.56 3.08 -6.23
C GLY A 370 11.77 3.50 -4.98
N LEU A 371 10.45 3.35 -4.99
CA LEU A 371 9.62 3.42 -3.80
C LEU A 371 9.71 2.13 -2.98
N GLY A 372 9.48 2.23 -1.70
CA GLY A 372 9.48 1.10 -0.78
C GLY A 372 8.33 0.12 -1.00
N GLU A 373 8.48 -1.07 -0.44
CA GLU A 373 7.42 -2.08 -0.38
C GLU A 373 6.61 -1.93 0.90
N LEU A 374 5.34 -2.28 0.86
CA LEU A 374 4.53 -2.34 2.07
C LEU A 374 4.82 -3.64 2.83
N LYS A 375 5.02 -3.52 4.14
CA LYS A 375 5.10 -4.67 5.06
C LYS A 375 3.78 -4.76 5.82
N THR A 376 3.08 -5.86 5.60
CA THR A 376 1.76 -6.13 6.19
C THR A 376 1.86 -6.41 7.68
N ALA A 377 0.81 -6.09 8.42
CA ALA A 377 0.70 -6.31 9.86
C ALA A 377 1.93 -5.83 10.65
N SER A 378 2.55 -4.75 10.20
CA SER A 378 3.79 -4.19 10.74
C SER A 378 3.73 -2.67 10.76
N LEU A 379 4.45 -2.05 11.69
CA LEU A 379 4.59 -0.61 11.76
C LEU A 379 6.06 -0.20 11.66
N GLU A 380 6.31 0.93 11.02
CA GLU A 380 7.60 1.58 11.04
C GLU A 380 7.72 2.45 12.31
N TYR A 381 8.67 2.14 13.17
CA TYR A 381 8.99 2.95 14.34
C TYR A 381 9.95 4.08 14.00
N SER A 382 10.14 4.97 14.97
CA SER A 382 11.09 6.09 14.86
C SER A 382 12.49 5.60 14.47
N ASN A 383 13.19 6.40 13.65
CA ASN A 383 14.60 6.18 13.32
C ASN A 383 15.57 6.83 14.33
N VAL A 384 15.09 7.23 15.50
CA VAL A 384 15.87 7.86 16.56
C VAL A 384 16.70 6.80 17.28
N ASP A 385 18.04 6.97 17.29
CA ASP A 385 18.91 6.25 18.23
C ASP A 385 19.03 7.04 19.53
N ILE A 386 18.42 6.53 20.58
CA ILE A 386 18.39 7.18 21.90
C ILE A 386 19.80 7.37 22.46
N ALA A 387 20.73 6.44 22.21
CA ALA A 387 22.10 6.53 22.74
C ALA A 387 22.88 7.65 22.08
N ASP A 388 22.77 7.78 20.75
CA ASP A 388 23.42 8.85 19.98
C ASP A 388 22.82 10.23 20.32
N GLU A 389 21.50 10.30 20.53
CA GLU A 389 20.83 11.53 20.92
C GLU A 389 21.24 11.97 22.35
N PHE A 390 21.40 11.04 23.30
CA PHE A 390 21.92 11.38 24.62
C PHE A 390 23.37 11.89 24.57
N VAL A 391 24.23 11.31 23.74
CA VAL A 391 25.59 11.81 23.54
C VAL A 391 25.56 13.23 22.97
N SER A 392 24.74 13.46 21.95
CA SER A 392 24.54 14.79 21.36
C SER A 392 24.02 15.79 22.38
N MET A 393 23.05 15.41 23.19
CA MET A 393 22.51 16.24 24.26
C MET A 393 23.60 16.66 25.27
N ILE A 394 24.44 15.72 25.72
CA ILE A 394 25.54 16.00 26.64
C ILE A 394 26.53 16.97 26.02
N LEU A 395 26.89 16.79 24.75
CA LEU A 395 27.79 17.68 24.02
C LEU A 395 27.21 19.10 23.94
N TYR A 396 25.95 19.24 23.55
CA TYR A 396 25.31 20.56 23.45
C TYR A 396 25.12 21.22 24.82
N GLN A 397 24.80 20.45 25.88
CA GLN A 397 24.73 20.97 27.25
C GLN A 397 26.09 21.49 27.72
N ARG A 398 27.17 20.76 27.46
CA ARG A 398 28.53 21.23 27.81
C ARG A 398 28.91 22.47 27.03
N ALA A 399 28.60 22.53 25.74
CA ALA A 399 28.85 23.72 24.91
C ALA A 399 28.04 24.93 25.39
N TYR A 400 26.79 24.71 25.78
CA TYR A 400 25.94 25.75 26.39
C TYR A 400 26.54 26.26 27.69
N GLN A 401 26.96 25.36 28.59
CA GLN A 401 27.62 25.73 29.85
C GLN A 401 28.91 26.52 29.62
N ALA A 402 29.75 26.09 28.67
CA ALA A 402 30.99 26.79 28.33
C ALA A 402 30.72 28.21 27.82
N ASN A 403 29.75 28.36 26.90
CA ASN A 403 29.36 29.71 26.41
C ASN A 403 28.77 30.57 27.53
N SER A 404 28.01 30.02 28.47
CA SER A 404 27.48 30.72 29.63
C SER A 404 28.62 31.23 30.55
N GLN A 405 29.66 30.45 30.75
CA GLN A 405 30.83 30.89 31.54
C GLN A 405 31.57 32.01 30.82
N VAL A 406 31.81 31.91 29.51
CA VAL A 406 32.43 33.00 28.72
C VAL A 406 31.59 34.26 28.78
N PHE A 407 30.27 34.15 28.63
CA PHE A 407 29.35 35.28 28.73
C PHE A 407 29.46 36.00 30.08
N ASN A 408 29.42 35.26 31.21
CA ASN A 408 29.51 35.82 32.55
C ASN A 408 30.87 36.44 32.80
N VAL A 409 31.98 35.77 32.44
CA VAL A 409 33.34 36.31 32.62
C VAL A 409 33.52 37.59 31.77
N THR A 410 33.03 37.63 30.56
CA THR A 410 33.13 38.79 29.69
C THR A 410 32.26 39.94 30.22
N GLY A 411 31.09 39.66 30.77
CA GLY A 411 30.22 40.64 31.43
C GLY A 411 30.91 41.29 32.63
N THR A 412 31.49 40.49 33.53
CA THR A 412 32.24 41.02 34.72
C THR A 412 33.47 41.82 34.31
N LEU A 413 34.20 41.40 33.26
CA LEU A 413 35.32 42.21 32.73
C LEU A 413 34.86 43.54 32.16
N SER A 414 33.71 43.59 31.50
CA SER A 414 33.13 44.78 30.96
C SER A 414 32.74 45.77 32.07
N GLU A 415 32.07 45.28 33.16
CA GLU A 415 31.72 46.06 34.34
C GLU A 415 32.94 46.64 35.03
N ASN A 416 33.98 45.81 35.23
CA ASN A 416 35.25 46.27 35.81
C ASN A 416 35.95 47.33 34.98
N THR A 417 35.94 47.21 33.68
CA THR A 417 36.51 48.21 32.75
C THR A 417 35.76 49.53 32.84
N ILE A 418 34.44 49.49 32.89
CA ILE A 418 33.59 50.70 33.06
C ILE A 418 33.85 51.35 34.42
N ALA A 419 33.98 50.56 35.48
CA ALA A 419 34.28 51.09 36.82
C ALA A 419 35.67 51.77 36.91
N MET A 420 36.68 51.25 36.17
CA MET A 420 38.01 51.87 36.07
C MET A 420 37.99 53.20 35.30
N ILE A 421 37.11 53.38 34.36
CA ILE A 421 37.00 54.64 33.59
C ILE A 421 36.28 55.77 34.40
N ARG A 422 35.41 55.36 35.36
CA ARG A 422 34.64 56.30 36.21
C ARG A 422 35.40 56.81 37.43
N ASN A 423 36.53 56.23 37.78
CA ASN A 423 37.44 56.74 38.80
C ASN A 423 38.60 57.49 38.18
#